data_f1389163469e65aaa40e82964fb03c05
#
_entry.id   f1389163469e65aaa40e82964fb03c05
#
_cell.length_a   1.000
_cell.length_b   1.000
_cell.length_c   1.000
_cell.angle_alpha   90.00
_cell.angle_beta   90.00
_cell.angle_gamma   90.00
#
_symmetry.space_group_name_H-M   'P 1'
#
loop_
_entity.id
_entity.type
_entity.pdbx_description
1 polymer ?
#
loop_
_entity_poly.entity_id
_entity_poly.type
_entity_poly.pdbx_seq_one_letter_code
_entity_poly.pdbx_strand_id
1 'polypeptide(L)'
;MSIAKLQTTRSVTREELVACVPAFAAEIARGAAQRDLDRELPFEAFRLFRELGLGTLRIPVALGGPGGSIADYIEMIAAIGAADSNVAHALRSHFNYVENVILSEPRERDAGAVELILAGKLFGGAHTEQGTARPGQVTTTIVRQGDTYRLNGRKWYATGTAFADFASFSALDEEGQTVGILLPVDREGIKILDDWDGMGQRLTASGGVLLENVEVFPHEFATRGLDNLVGRHCSTLRQLHLAASAAGAVRNVLTDGLAYVRRQARSAAHSAAETANQDPFVQQVIGEIAANSFAIDTAVAAAAVALDRTVAAFGKGDEAEIEEALVASALATARTQ
;
A
#
# COMPACT_ATOMS: atom_id res chain seq x y z
N MET A 1 9.35 10.32 22.48
CA MET A 1 8.49 11.50 22.25
C MET A 1 7.05 11.03 22.36
N SER A 2 6.25 11.66 23.22
CA SER A 2 4.83 11.35 23.36
C SER A 2 4.10 11.65 22.05
N ILE A 3 3.17 10.76 21.64
CA ILE A 3 2.25 10.97 20.50
C ILE A 3 1.21 12.04 20.94
N ALA A 4 1.65 13.24 21.27
CA ALA A 4 0.77 14.35 21.62
C ALA A 4 0.32 15.03 20.34
N LYS A 5 -0.97 14.81 19.98
CA LYS A 5 -1.84 15.59 19.12
C LYS A 5 -1.12 16.61 18.21
N LEU A 6 -0.81 16.20 16.99
CA LEU A 6 -0.72 17.10 15.85
C LEU A 6 -2.14 17.56 15.54
N GLN A 7 -2.58 18.68 16.13
CA GLN A 7 -3.87 19.29 15.82
C GLN A 7 -3.80 19.94 14.43
N THR A 8 -4.73 19.63 13.61
CA THR A 8 -4.98 19.87 12.20
C THR A 8 -5.20 21.34 11.81
N THR A 9 -4.22 22.23 12.06
CA THR A 9 -4.26 23.61 11.53
C THR A 9 -2.91 24.09 10.96
N ARG A 10 -1.87 23.27 11.02
CA ARG A 10 -0.55 23.53 10.43
C ARG A 10 -0.25 22.46 9.39
N SER A 11 0.17 22.86 8.19
CA SER A 11 0.70 21.90 7.21
C SER A 11 1.88 21.15 7.82
N VAL A 12 1.77 19.83 7.92
CA VAL A 12 2.83 18.94 8.43
C VAL A 12 3.92 18.88 7.37
N THR A 13 5.17 19.08 7.77
CA THR A 13 6.30 19.01 6.84
C THR A 13 6.70 17.56 6.54
N ARG A 14 7.45 17.36 5.46
CA ARG A 14 8.04 16.07 5.10
C ARG A 14 8.90 15.50 6.24
N GLU A 15 9.76 16.34 6.83
CA GLU A 15 10.66 15.98 7.91
C GLU A 15 9.89 15.55 9.16
N GLU A 16 8.81 16.23 9.50
CA GLU A 16 7.94 15.87 10.63
C GLU A 16 7.27 14.51 10.40
N LEU A 17 6.75 14.23 9.18
CA LEU A 17 6.15 12.94 8.87
C LEU A 17 7.17 11.81 8.89
N VAL A 18 8.30 11.97 8.24
CA VAL A 18 9.36 10.95 8.22
C VAL A 18 9.86 10.67 9.64
N ALA A 19 10.04 11.72 10.48
CA ALA A 19 10.49 11.57 11.86
C ALA A 19 9.49 10.83 12.77
N CYS A 20 8.18 10.81 12.45
CA CYS A 20 7.21 10.09 13.28
C CYS A 20 7.07 8.60 12.90
N VAL A 21 7.57 8.17 11.74
CA VAL A 21 7.45 6.77 11.26
C VAL A 21 8.01 5.75 12.27
N PRO A 22 9.19 5.92 12.87
CA PRO A 22 9.70 4.95 13.83
C PRO A 22 8.80 4.79 15.07
N ALA A 23 8.22 5.89 15.57
CA ALA A 23 7.32 5.84 16.72
C ALA A 23 5.99 5.16 16.36
N PHE A 24 5.45 5.42 15.18
CA PHE A 24 4.28 4.73 14.65
C PHE A 24 4.54 3.23 14.48
N ALA A 25 5.66 2.86 13.84
CA ALA A 25 6.06 1.46 13.66
C ALA A 25 6.19 0.72 15.01
N ALA A 26 6.86 1.34 15.99
CA ALA A 26 6.98 0.77 17.33
C ALA A 26 5.63 0.58 18.03
N GLU A 27 4.66 1.49 17.80
CA GLU A 27 3.30 1.38 18.35
C GLU A 27 2.55 0.20 17.76
N ILE A 28 2.50 0.08 16.43
CA ILE A 28 1.75 -1.00 15.77
C ILE A 28 2.40 -2.38 15.93
N ALA A 29 3.73 -2.44 16.16
CA ALA A 29 4.42 -3.69 16.49
C ALA A 29 3.96 -4.29 17.81
N ARG A 30 3.50 -3.44 18.75
CA ARG A 30 2.98 -3.95 20.01
C ARG A 30 1.73 -4.78 19.77
N GLY A 31 1.80 -6.04 20.16
CA GLY A 31 0.70 -7.00 20.03
C GLY A 31 0.44 -7.50 18.60
N ALA A 32 1.28 -7.17 17.60
CA ALA A 32 1.07 -7.61 16.21
C ALA A 32 0.95 -9.12 16.07
N ALA A 33 1.83 -9.89 16.74
CA ALA A 33 1.76 -11.35 16.76
C ALA A 33 0.48 -11.87 17.41
N GLN A 34 0.01 -11.25 18.51
CA GLN A 34 -1.22 -11.65 19.18
C GLN A 34 -2.44 -11.32 18.30
N ARG A 35 -2.50 -10.14 17.68
CA ARG A 35 -3.56 -9.82 16.72
C ARG A 35 -3.65 -10.85 15.58
N ASP A 36 -2.49 -11.30 15.07
CA ASP A 36 -2.46 -12.31 14.01
C ASP A 36 -3.04 -13.65 14.50
N LEU A 37 -2.69 -14.10 15.70
CA LEU A 37 -3.23 -15.30 16.30
C LEU A 37 -4.75 -15.23 16.51
N ASP A 38 -5.23 -14.11 17.02
CA ASP A 38 -6.64 -13.87 17.36
C ASP A 38 -7.47 -13.44 16.13
N ARG A 39 -6.82 -13.23 14.97
CA ARG A 39 -7.43 -12.67 13.75
C ARG A 39 -8.12 -11.31 14.00
N GLU A 40 -7.51 -10.48 14.82
CA GLU A 40 -7.99 -9.15 15.12
C GLU A 40 -7.51 -8.14 14.06
N LEU A 41 -8.44 -7.59 13.29
CA LEU A 41 -8.11 -6.62 12.24
C LEU A 41 -7.52 -5.33 12.82
N PRO A 42 -6.45 -4.77 12.23
CA PRO A 42 -5.65 -3.68 12.81
C PRO A 42 -6.29 -2.28 12.61
N PHE A 43 -7.58 -2.10 12.88
CA PHE A 43 -8.28 -0.80 12.73
C PHE A 43 -7.60 0.33 13.49
N GLU A 44 -7.04 0.04 14.67
CA GLU A 44 -6.34 1.04 15.48
C GLU A 44 -5.07 1.56 14.79
N ALA A 45 -4.32 0.69 14.09
CA ALA A 45 -3.15 1.10 13.31
C ALA A 45 -3.55 2.09 12.20
N PHE A 46 -4.67 1.84 11.51
CA PHE A 46 -5.17 2.75 10.47
C PHE A 46 -5.73 4.05 11.04
N ARG A 47 -6.33 4.03 12.24
CA ARG A 47 -6.74 5.25 12.95
C ARG A 47 -5.52 6.13 13.26
N LEU A 48 -4.49 5.56 13.85
CA LEU A 48 -3.23 6.25 14.15
C LEU A 48 -2.54 6.76 12.89
N PHE A 49 -2.52 5.97 11.81
CA PHE A 49 -1.96 6.36 10.52
C PHE A 49 -2.62 7.63 9.96
N ARG A 50 -3.95 7.72 10.05
CA ARG A 50 -4.72 8.93 9.68
C ARG A 50 -4.38 10.12 10.55
N GLU A 51 -4.39 9.94 11.88
CA GLU A 51 -4.13 11.00 12.85
C GLU A 51 -2.75 11.62 12.72
N LEU A 52 -1.76 10.81 12.33
CA LEU A 52 -0.39 11.27 12.05
C LEU A 52 -0.25 11.91 10.66
N GLY A 53 -1.26 11.82 9.81
CA GLY A 53 -1.23 12.35 8.45
C GLY A 53 -0.30 11.60 7.49
N LEU A 54 0.14 10.38 7.83
CA LEU A 54 1.12 9.62 7.03
C LEU A 54 0.65 9.34 5.60
N GLY A 55 -0.66 9.23 5.38
CA GLY A 55 -1.26 9.04 4.06
C GLY A 55 -1.06 10.22 3.10
N THR A 56 -0.71 11.40 3.61
CA THR A 56 -0.51 12.61 2.80
C THR A 56 0.92 12.75 2.27
N LEU A 57 1.85 11.89 2.71
CA LEU A 57 3.31 12.04 2.49
C LEU A 57 3.67 12.39 1.04
N ARG A 58 3.01 11.78 0.06
CA ARG A 58 3.30 11.99 -1.37
C ARG A 58 2.68 13.23 -1.99
N ILE A 59 1.75 13.93 -1.32
CA ILE A 59 1.13 15.13 -1.90
C ILE A 59 2.19 16.22 -2.06
N PRO A 60 2.38 16.78 -3.27
CA PRO A 60 3.35 17.85 -3.53
C PRO A 60 3.08 19.11 -2.71
N VAL A 61 4.14 19.85 -2.38
CA VAL A 61 4.04 21.14 -1.66
C VAL A 61 3.15 22.12 -2.41
N ALA A 62 3.20 22.14 -3.75
CA ALA A 62 2.36 22.98 -4.60
C ALA A 62 0.85 22.68 -4.45
N LEU A 63 0.48 21.51 -3.96
CA LEU A 63 -0.90 21.10 -3.66
C LEU A 63 -1.21 21.13 -2.15
N GLY A 64 -0.34 21.75 -1.35
CA GLY A 64 -0.54 21.90 0.09
C GLY A 64 -0.07 20.71 0.94
N GLY A 65 0.62 19.75 0.35
CA GLY A 65 1.13 18.56 1.04
C GLY A 65 2.58 18.65 1.49
N PRO A 66 3.12 17.56 2.07
CA PRO A 66 4.48 17.50 2.61
C PRO A 66 5.58 17.41 1.54
N GLY A 67 5.28 16.89 0.35
CA GLY A 67 6.25 16.77 -0.76
C GLY A 67 7.27 15.64 -0.58
N GLY A 68 6.92 14.57 0.10
CA GLY A 68 7.81 13.41 0.26
C GLY A 68 8.12 12.70 -1.06
N SER A 69 9.32 12.12 -1.18
CA SER A 69 9.75 11.36 -2.36
C SER A 69 9.17 9.94 -2.40
N ILE A 70 9.34 9.24 -3.52
CA ILE A 70 9.07 7.79 -3.58
C ILE A 70 9.99 7.04 -2.60
N ALA A 71 11.25 7.46 -2.48
CA ALA A 71 12.19 6.87 -1.54
C ALA A 71 11.70 7.00 -0.08
N ASP A 72 11.18 8.17 0.32
CA ASP A 72 10.58 8.35 1.67
C ASP A 72 9.39 7.42 1.88
N TYR A 73 8.51 7.35 0.90
CA TYR A 73 7.33 6.50 0.94
C TYR A 73 7.69 5.01 1.06
N ILE A 74 8.62 4.53 0.24
CA ILE A 74 9.04 3.13 0.22
C ILE A 74 9.75 2.74 1.51
N GLU A 75 10.61 3.61 2.07
CA GLU A 75 11.22 3.38 3.38
C GLU A 75 10.17 3.37 4.51
N MET A 76 9.17 4.25 4.47
CA MET A 76 8.05 4.21 5.41
C MET A 76 7.32 2.87 5.34
N ILE A 77 7.03 2.36 4.13
CA ILE A 77 6.36 1.06 3.95
C ILE A 77 7.23 -0.09 4.47
N ALA A 78 8.54 -0.07 4.24
CA ALA A 78 9.46 -1.07 4.78
C ALA A 78 9.51 -1.03 6.32
N ALA A 79 9.53 0.16 6.92
CA ALA A 79 9.49 0.32 8.37
C ALA A 79 8.17 -0.19 8.99
N ILE A 80 7.02 0.11 8.35
CA ILE A 80 5.71 -0.42 8.74
C ILE A 80 5.68 -1.94 8.54
N GLY A 81 6.23 -2.45 7.43
CA GLY A 81 6.30 -3.88 7.14
C GLY A 81 7.13 -4.68 8.15
N ALA A 82 8.17 -4.06 8.72
CA ALA A 82 8.94 -4.65 9.81
C ALA A 82 8.15 -4.72 11.13
N ALA A 83 7.19 -3.84 11.32
CA ALA A 83 6.36 -3.78 12.52
C ALA A 83 5.09 -4.66 12.40
N ASP A 84 4.36 -4.53 11.30
CA ASP A 84 3.18 -5.31 10.94
C ASP A 84 3.01 -5.30 9.41
N SER A 85 3.36 -6.39 8.77
CA SER A 85 3.31 -6.52 7.32
C SER A 85 1.89 -6.47 6.74
N ASN A 86 0.86 -6.77 7.54
CA ASN A 86 -0.54 -6.63 7.12
C ASN A 86 -0.91 -5.16 6.91
N VAL A 87 -0.49 -4.29 7.85
CA VAL A 87 -0.73 -2.84 7.76
C VAL A 87 -0.01 -2.25 6.54
N ALA A 88 1.28 -2.60 6.35
CA ALA A 88 2.04 -2.16 5.19
C ALA A 88 1.34 -2.55 3.89
N HIS A 89 1.00 -3.82 3.71
CA HIS A 89 0.36 -4.32 2.49
C HIS A 89 -1.00 -3.66 2.23
N ALA A 90 -1.81 -3.47 3.25
CA ALA A 90 -3.15 -2.90 3.10
C ALA A 90 -3.15 -1.43 2.65
N LEU A 91 -2.07 -0.68 2.86
CA LEU A 91 -1.90 0.71 2.41
C LEU A 91 -1.63 0.84 0.89
N ARG A 92 -1.39 -0.25 0.17
CA ARG A 92 -1.02 -0.24 -1.25
C ARG A 92 -2.03 0.50 -2.14
N SER A 93 -3.32 0.27 -1.94
CA SER A 93 -4.37 0.91 -2.74
C SER A 93 -4.43 2.42 -2.50
N HIS A 94 -4.23 2.85 -1.26
CA HIS A 94 -4.20 4.27 -0.91
C HIS A 94 -3.08 5.01 -1.66
N PHE A 95 -1.84 4.54 -1.55
CA PHE A 95 -0.72 5.22 -2.22
C PHE A 95 -0.78 5.11 -3.75
N ASN A 96 -1.33 4.02 -4.28
CA ASN A 96 -1.61 3.95 -5.71
C ASN A 96 -2.63 5.01 -6.16
N TYR A 97 -3.66 5.28 -5.35
CA TYR A 97 -4.62 6.34 -5.61
C TYR A 97 -3.97 7.72 -5.53
N VAL A 98 -3.25 8.00 -4.45
CA VAL A 98 -2.52 9.26 -4.26
C VAL A 98 -1.61 9.55 -5.44
N GLU A 99 -0.79 8.59 -5.86
CA GLU A 99 0.14 8.75 -6.97
C GLU A 99 -0.56 9.02 -8.29
N ASN A 100 -1.68 8.31 -8.55
CA ASN A 100 -2.50 8.58 -9.71
C ASN A 100 -3.04 10.02 -9.72
N VAL A 101 -3.54 10.51 -8.57
CA VAL A 101 -4.09 11.87 -8.43
C VAL A 101 -3.00 12.94 -8.67
N ILE A 102 -1.81 12.77 -8.10
CA ILE A 102 -0.78 13.81 -8.18
C ILE A 102 -0.10 13.88 -9.56
N LEU A 103 -0.06 12.78 -10.30
CA LEU A 103 0.54 12.72 -11.64
C LEU A 103 -0.46 12.98 -12.78
N SER A 104 -1.77 12.88 -12.52
CA SER A 104 -2.81 13.21 -13.51
C SER A 104 -2.90 14.71 -13.75
N GLU A 105 -3.23 15.09 -14.98
CA GLU A 105 -3.55 16.48 -15.32
C GLU A 105 -4.67 17.01 -14.42
N PRO A 106 -4.64 18.31 -14.01
CA PRO A 106 -5.65 18.86 -13.09
C PRO A 106 -7.10 18.66 -13.55
N ARG A 107 -7.37 18.70 -14.84
CA ARG A 107 -8.69 18.46 -15.44
C ARG A 107 -9.15 17.00 -15.41
N GLU A 108 -8.23 16.07 -15.17
CA GLU A 108 -8.45 14.63 -15.15
C GLU A 108 -8.52 14.07 -13.73
N ARG A 109 -8.28 14.93 -12.72
CA ARG A 109 -8.35 14.53 -11.32
C ARG A 109 -9.81 14.39 -10.87
N ASP A 110 -10.04 13.41 -10.02
CA ASP A 110 -11.32 13.30 -9.32
C ASP A 110 -11.56 14.58 -8.51
N ALA A 111 -12.78 15.13 -8.56
CA ALA A 111 -13.12 16.37 -7.87
C ALA A 111 -12.91 16.25 -6.36
N GLY A 112 -12.17 17.17 -5.78
CA GLY A 112 -11.87 17.18 -4.34
C GLY A 112 -10.92 16.09 -3.86
N ALA A 113 -10.26 15.32 -4.75
CA ALA A 113 -9.40 14.20 -4.36
C ALA A 113 -8.23 14.65 -3.47
N VAL A 114 -7.57 15.76 -3.80
CA VAL A 114 -6.44 16.28 -3.02
C VAL A 114 -6.90 16.70 -1.63
N GLU A 115 -8.03 17.39 -1.54
CA GLU A 115 -8.64 17.84 -0.28
C GLU A 115 -9.02 16.65 0.61
N LEU A 116 -9.59 15.60 0.04
CA LEU A 116 -9.92 14.36 0.77
C LEU A 116 -8.66 13.67 1.31
N ILE A 117 -7.59 13.57 0.50
CA ILE A 117 -6.31 13.00 0.95
C ILE A 117 -5.73 13.84 2.08
N LEU A 118 -5.68 15.17 1.94
CA LEU A 118 -5.17 16.09 2.95
C LEU A 118 -6.01 16.08 4.24
N ALA A 119 -7.31 15.77 4.13
CA ALA A 119 -8.19 15.54 5.28
C ALA A 119 -7.98 14.17 5.96
N GLY A 120 -6.98 13.39 5.53
CA GLY A 120 -6.64 12.09 6.10
C GLY A 120 -7.53 10.93 5.65
N LYS A 121 -8.30 11.11 4.57
CA LYS A 121 -9.11 10.02 4.01
C LYS A 121 -8.23 8.97 3.36
N LEU A 122 -8.57 7.69 3.59
CA LEU A 122 -7.89 6.54 3.00
C LEU A 122 -8.70 5.95 1.85
N PHE A 123 -7.98 5.44 0.86
CA PHE A 123 -8.54 4.91 -0.37
C PHE A 123 -8.19 3.43 -0.52
N GLY A 124 -9.24 2.61 -0.66
CA GLY A 124 -9.17 1.20 -0.99
C GLY A 124 -9.36 0.95 -2.49
N GLY A 125 -9.46 -0.31 -2.85
CA GLY A 125 -9.78 -0.71 -4.22
C GLY A 125 -10.17 -2.17 -4.30
N ALA A 126 -11.19 -2.45 -5.14
CA ALA A 126 -11.71 -3.79 -5.37
C ALA A 126 -11.99 -3.97 -6.87
N HIS A 127 -11.02 -4.58 -7.57
CA HIS A 127 -11.06 -4.73 -9.02
C HIS A 127 -11.16 -6.17 -9.50
N THR A 128 -10.53 -7.11 -8.76
CA THR A 128 -10.48 -8.53 -9.11
C THR A 128 -11.80 -9.22 -8.84
N GLU A 129 -12.12 -10.22 -9.65
CA GLU A 129 -13.29 -11.08 -9.49
C GLU A 129 -12.88 -12.55 -9.53
N GLN A 130 -13.60 -13.39 -8.79
CA GLN A 130 -13.42 -14.85 -8.79
C GLN A 130 -14.45 -15.53 -9.71
N GLY A 131 -14.10 -16.72 -10.19
CA GLY A 131 -15.00 -17.53 -11.01
C GLY A 131 -15.17 -17.05 -12.45
N THR A 132 -14.36 -16.08 -12.87
CA THR A 132 -14.32 -15.57 -14.26
C THR A 132 -13.54 -16.52 -15.17
N ALA A 133 -13.85 -16.51 -16.47
CA ALA A 133 -13.20 -17.38 -17.45
C ALA A 133 -11.71 -17.06 -17.66
N ARG A 134 -11.29 -15.82 -17.38
CA ARG A 134 -9.91 -15.36 -17.53
C ARG A 134 -9.52 -14.45 -16.36
N PRO A 135 -8.25 -14.50 -15.87
CA PRO A 135 -7.75 -13.54 -14.90
C PRO A 135 -7.94 -12.09 -15.40
N GLY A 136 -8.40 -11.21 -14.52
CA GLY A 136 -8.64 -9.80 -14.86
C GLY A 136 -9.93 -9.50 -15.60
N GLN A 137 -10.73 -10.52 -15.94
CA GLN A 137 -12.05 -10.31 -16.52
C GLN A 137 -12.97 -9.64 -15.51
N VAL A 138 -13.71 -8.61 -15.95
CA VAL A 138 -14.74 -7.91 -15.19
C VAL A 138 -16.11 -8.44 -15.58
N THR A 139 -16.96 -8.73 -14.59
CA THR A 139 -18.38 -9.14 -14.77
C THR A 139 -19.32 -8.26 -13.96
N THR A 140 -18.81 -7.47 -13.01
CA THR A 140 -19.55 -6.40 -12.34
C THR A 140 -20.09 -5.44 -13.39
N THR A 141 -21.37 -5.08 -13.30
CA THR A 141 -22.04 -4.21 -14.28
C THR A 141 -22.48 -2.90 -13.65
N ILE A 142 -22.47 -1.86 -14.47
CA ILE A 142 -23.09 -0.57 -14.13
C ILE A 142 -24.06 -0.19 -15.24
N VAL A 143 -25.31 0.08 -14.87
CA VAL A 143 -26.41 0.36 -15.79
C VAL A 143 -27.05 1.68 -15.43
N ARG A 144 -27.37 2.50 -16.43
CA ARG A 144 -28.03 3.79 -16.23
C ARG A 144 -29.46 3.62 -15.74
N GLN A 145 -29.84 4.42 -14.75
CA GLN A 145 -31.22 4.50 -14.24
C GLN A 145 -31.63 5.96 -14.04
N GLY A 146 -32.23 6.55 -15.04
CA GLY A 146 -32.57 7.99 -15.03
C GLY A 146 -31.31 8.84 -15.04
N ASP A 147 -31.16 9.68 -14.01
CA ASP A 147 -30.02 10.60 -13.84
C ASP A 147 -28.84 9.98 -13.06
N THR A 148 -29.00 8.76 -12.58
CA THR A 148 -27.98 8.01 -11.83
C THR A 148 -27.69 6.65 -12.51
N TYR A 149 -26.85 5.84 -11.86
CA TYR A 149 -26.52 4.49 -12.31
C TYR A 149 -26.68 3.50 -11.16
N ARG A 150 -26.79 2.22 -11.49
CA ARG A 150 -26.83 1.10 -10.54
C ARG A 150 -25.67 0.15 -10.78
N LEU A 151 -24.83 -0.02 -9.77
CA LEU A 151 -23.67 -0.89 -9.77
C LEU A 151 -24.02 -2.21 -9.07
N ASN A 152 -23.77 -3.34 -9.76
CA ASN A 152 -24.03 -4.68 -9.25
C ASN A 152 -22.88 -5.62 -9.56
N GLY A 153 -22.46 -6.40 -8.57
CA GLY A 153 -21.42 -7.41 -8.75
C GLY A 153 -20.79 -7.90 -7.46
N ARG A 154 -19.71 -8.66 -7.61
CA ARG A 154 -18.92 -9.15 -6.50
C ARG A 154 -17.44 -9.01 -6.83
N LYS A 155 -16.70 -8.38 -5.95
CA LYS A 155 -15.25 -8.23 -6.04
C LYS A 155 -14.56 -9.16 -5.06
N TRP A 156 -13.27 -9.42 -5.32
CA TRP A 156 -12.39 -10.23 -4.49
C TRP A 156 -11.01 -9.60 -4.40
N TYR A 157 -10.20 -9.99 -3.42
CA TYR A 157 -8.92 -9.39 -3.13
C TYR A 157 -9.00 -7.88 -2.89
N ALA A 158 -10.02 -7.45 -2.12
CA ALA A 158 -10.26 -6.06 -1.77
C ALA A 158 -9.32 -5.57 -0.64
N THR A 159 -8.04 -5.89 -0.74
CA THR A 159 -7.01 -5.62 0.26
C THR A 159 -7.07 -4.20 0.78
N GLY A 160 -7.19 -4.04 2.10
CA GLY A 160 -7.20 -2.74 2.76
C GLY A 160 -8.51 -1.93 2.64
N THR A 161 -9.48 -2.40 1.83
CA THR A 161 -10.75 -1.67 1.62
C THR A 161 -11.56 -1.54 2.90
N ALA A 162 -11.50 -2.52 3.81
CA ALA A 162 -12.17 -2.45 5.11
C ALA A 162 -11.66 -1.31 6.01
N PHE A 163 -10.47 -0.81 5.77
CA PHE A 163 -9.85 0.28 6.54
C PHE A 163 -9.96 1.64 5.82
N ALA A 164 -10.55 1.68 4.62
CA ALA A 164 -10.63 2.86 3.78
C ALA A 164 -11.92 3.66 4.02
N ASP A 165 -11.92 4.93 3.61
CA ASP A 165 -13.12 5.78 3.57
C ASP A 165 -13.78 5.72 2.19
N PHE A 166 -12.97 5.55 1.13
CA PHE A 166 -13.40 5.42 -0.25
C PHE A 166 -12.76 4.19 -0.89
N ALA A 167 -13.44 3.60 -1.87
CA ALA A 167 -12.86 2.52 -2.66
C ALA A 167 -13.12 2.71 -4.15
N SER A 168 -12.14 2.34 -4.96
CA SER A 168 -12.28 2.31 -6.41
C SER A 168 -12.73 0.92 -6.86
N PHE A 169 -13.69 0.91 -7.81
CA PHE A 169 -14.25 -0.30 -8.40
C PHE A 169 -14.11 -0.26 -9.92
N SER A 170 -14.02 -1.41 -10.55
CA SER A 170 -14.17 -1.55 -12.00
C SER A 170 -15.49 -2.23 -12.34
N ALA A 171 -16.18 -1.76 -13.38
CA ALA A 171 -17.42 -2.35 -13.88
C ALA A 171 -17.47 -2.28 -15.40
N LEU A 172 -18.32 -3.08 -16.01
CA LEU A 172 -18.70 -2.96 -17.42
C LEU A 172 -19.92 -2.05 -17.53
N ASP A 173 -19.84 -1.07 -18.41
CA ASP A 173 -20.98 -0.25 -18.81
C ASP A 173 -21.89 -0.99 -19.80
N GLU A 174 -22.92 -0.31 -20.30
CA GLU A 174 -23.91 -0.88 -21.23
C GLU A 174 -23.30 -1.17 -22.61
N GLU A 175 -22.19 -0.52 -22.97
CA GLU A 175 -21.41 -0.76 -24.17
C GLU A 175 -20.33 -1.85 -24.01
N GLY A 176 -20.22 -2.44 -22.80
CA GLY A 176 -19.23 -3.47 -22.47
C GLY A 176 -17.82 -2.91 -22.26
N GLN A 177 -17.69 -1.60 -22.06
CA GLN A 177 -16.41 -0.96 -21.75
C GLN A 177 -16.15 -1.01 -20.24
N THR A 178 -14.88 -1.20 -19.87
CA THR A 178 -14.51 -1.16 -18.46
C THR A 178 -14.40 0.28 -17.97
N VAL A 179 -15.20 0.64 -16.98
CA VAL A 179 -15.18 1.95 -16.33
C VAL A 179 -14.70 1.84 -14.89
N GLY A 180 -14.05 2.90 -14.42
CA GLY A 180 -13.64 3.08 -13.01
C GLY A 180 -14.69 3.89 -12.26
N ILE A 181 -14.93 3.54 -11.00
CA ILE A 181 -15.89 4.23 -10.14
C ILE A 181 -15.23 4.40 -8.76
N LEU A 182 -15.36 5.58 -8.15
CA LEU A 182 -14.87 5.86 -6.80
C LEU A 182 -16.05 6.16 -5.88
N LEU A 183 -16.25 5.35 -4.84
CA LEU A 183 -17.39 5.47 -3.92
C LEU A 183 -16.94 5.50 -2.46
N PRO A 184 -17.69 6.20 -1.56
CA PRO A 184 -17.59 5.97 -0.12
C PRO A 184 -17.89 4.50 0.20
N VAL A 185 -17.10 3.89 1.09
CA VAL A 185 -17.27 2.46 1.43
C VAL A 185 -18.51 2.15 2.26
N ASP A 186 -19.07 3.16 2.90
CA ASP A 186 -20.31 3.09 3.70
C ASP A 186 -21.59 3.33 2.87
N ARG A 187 -21.46 3.47 1.53
CA ARG A 187 -22.63 3.64 0.66
C ARG A 187 -23.56 2.44 0.75
N GLU A 188 -24.86 2.72 0.78
CA GLU A 188 -25.91 1.69 0.75
C GLU A 188 -25.72 0.76 -0.44
N GLY A 189 -25.79 -0.55 -0.19
CA GLY A 189 -25.56 -1.61 -1.18
C GLY A 189 -24.11 -2.08 -1.27
N ILE A 190 -23.14 -1.43 -0.64
CA ILE A 190 -21.75 -1.91 -0.50
C ILE A 190 -21.63 -2.73 0.79
N LYS A 191 -21.19 -3.98 0.66
CA LYS A 191 -20.90 -4.84 1.81
C LYS A 191 -19.48 -5.40 1.70
N ILE A 192 -18.60 -4.98 2.61
CA ILE A 192 -17.26 -5.52 2.74
C ILE A 192 -17.36 -6.77 3.61
N LEU A 193 -16.88 -7.91 3.08
CA LEU A 193 -16.99 -9.21 3.74
C LEU A 193 -15.73 -9.48 4.57
N ASP A 194 -15.92 -10.10 5.74
CA ASP A 194 -14.82 -10.60 6.56
C ASP A 194 -14.59 -12.10 6.29
N ASP A 195 -14.32 -12.42 5.02
CA ASP A 195 -14.19 -13.77 4.48
C ASP A 195 -12.76 -14.10 3.97
N TRP A 196 -11.76 -13.27 4.34
CA TRP A 196 -10.36 -13.54 4.03
C TRP A 196 -9.75 -14.53 5.02
N ASP A 197 -9.28 -15.69 4.53
CA ASP A 197 -8.66 -16.74 5.33
C ASP A 197 -7.29 -17.20 4.80
N GLY A 198 -6.54 -16.29 4.18
CA GLY A 198 -5.19 -16.59 3.69
C GLY A 198 -4.26 -17.13 4.79
N MET A 199 -3.33 -18.03 4.44
CA MET A 199 -2.33 -18.56 5.35
C MET A 199 -1.38 -17.45 5.88
N GLY A 200 -1.02 -16.49 5.05
CA GLY A 200 -0.25 -15.29 5.39
C GLY A 200 -1.03 -14.03 5.05
N GLN A 201 -0.56 -12.88 5.54
CA GLN A 201 -1.25 -11.60 5.35
C GLN A 201 -2.71 -11.65 5.81
N ARG A 202 -2.92 -12.30 6.97
CA ARG A 202 -4.24 -12.70 7.49
C ARG A 202 -5.11 -11.51 7.87
N LEU A 203 -4.48 -10.39 8.22
CA LEU A 203 -5.15 -9.20 8.74
C LEU A 203 -5.27 -8.06 7.71
N THR A 204 -5.06 -8.36 6.43
CA THR A 204 -5.18 -7.36 5.35
C THR A 204 -6.61 -7.11 4.90
N ALA A 205 -7.59 -7.87 5.43
CA ALA A 205 -8.98 -7.84 4.99
C ALA A 205 -9.12 -7.96 3.46
N SER A 206 -8.38 -8.92 2.87
CA SER A 206 -8.33 -9.11 1.40
C SER A 206 -9.51 -9.91 0.84
N GLY A 207 -10.61 -9.98 1.56
CA GLY A 207 -11.82 -10.72 1.20
C GLY A 207 -12.65 -10.10 0.09
N GLY A 208 -13.94 -10.45 0.10
CA GLY A 208 -14.92 -10.06 -0.89
C GLY A 208 -15.57 -8.70 -0.60
N VAL A 209 -16.08 -8.08 -1.66
CA VAL A 209 -17.03 -6.96 -1.58
C VAL A 209 -18.23 -7.28 -2.44
N LEU A 210 -19.43 -7.21 -1.85
CA LEU A 210 -20.69 -7.30 -2.58
C LEU A 210 -21.17 -5.90 -2.94
N LEU A 211 -21.67 -5.75 -4.15
CA LEU A 211 -22.26 -4.54 -4.70
C LEU A 211 -23.69 -4.89 -5.11
N GLU A 212 -24.67 -4.43 -4.33
CA GLU A 212 -26.08 -4.78 -4.50
C GLU A 212 -26.89 -3.52 -4.76
N ASN A 213 -27.20 -3.25 -6.03
CA ASN A 213 -28.00 -2.10 -6.47
C ASN A 213 -27.45 -0.74 -5.97
N VAL A 214 -26.12 -0.63 -5.92
CA VAL A 214 -25.43 0.58 -5.40
C VAL A 214 -25.71 1.75 -6.32
N GLU A 215 -26.18 2.87 -5.77
CA GLU A 215 -26.38 4.11 -6.51
C GLU A 215 -25.04 4.77 -6.82
N VAL A 216 -24.84 5.17 -8.07
CA VAL A 216 -23.65 5.87 -8.55
C VAL A 216 -24.07 7.13 -9.28
N PHE A 217 -23.42 8.25 -8.96
CA PHE A 217 -23.67 9.54 -9.61
C PHE A 217 -22.66 9.77 -10.75
N PRO A 218 -22.99 10.59 -11.78
CA PRO A 218 -22.10 10.83 -12.92
C PRO A 218 -20.71 11.34 -12.55
N HIS A 219 -20.56 12.12 -11.48
CA HIS A 219 -19.29 12.67 -11.02
C HIS A 219 -18.39 11.66 -10.26
N GLU A 220 -18.89 10.46 -9.99
CA GLU A 220 -18.15 9.39 -9.31
C GLU A 220 -17.43 8.43 -10.26
N PHE A 221 -17.62 8.63 -11.57
CA PHE A 221 -16.80 7.93 -12.55
C PHE A 221 -15.38 8.47 -12.53
N ALA A 222 -14.42 7.57 -12.32
CA ALA A 222 -13.01 7.91 -12.26
C ALA A 222 -12.39 7.83 -13.67
N THR A 223 -11.73 8.90 -14.08
CA THR A 223 -11.01 9.00 -15.36
C THR A 223 -9.66 8.29 -15.25
N ARG A 224 -9.61 6.96 -15.22
CA ARG A 224 -8.34 6.24 -15.07
C ARG A 224 -8.09 5.30 -16.23
N GLY A 225 -7.02 5.59 -17.00
CA GLY A 225 -6.46 4.65 -17.96
C GLY A 225 -5.34 3.83 -17.32
N LEU A 226 -5.41 2.50 -17.41
CA LEU A 226 -4.28 1.64 -17.04
C LEU A 226 -3.16 1.68 -18.10
N ASP A 227 -3.51 2.06 -19.32
CA ASP A 227 -2.61 2.00 -20.48
C ASP A 227 -1.90 3.33 -20.77
N ASN A 228 -2.19 4.38 -19.99
CA ASN A 228 -1.47 5.65 -20.09
C ASN A 228 -0.17 5.63 -19.26
N LEU A 229 0.68 6.65 -19.46
CA LEU A 229 1.97 6.75 -18.78
C LEU A 229 1.85 6.75 -17.26
N VAL A 230 0.84 7.43 -16.70
CA VAL A 230 0.56 7.46 -15.26
C VAL A 230 0.15 6.07 -14.76
N GLY A 231 -0.70 5.36 -15.48
CA GLY A 231 -1.10 3.99 -15.16
C GLY A 231 0.07 3.01 -15.15
N ARG A 232 1.01 3.15 -16.10
CA ARG A 232 2.25 2.35 -16.15
C ARG A 232 3.15 2.63 -14.94
N HIS A 233 3.33 3.91 -14.56
CA HIS A 233 4.03 4.28 -13.33
C HIS A 233 3.38 3.69 -12.08
N CYS A 234 2.09 3.89 -11.92
CA CYS A 234 1.32 3.35 -10.80
C CYS A 234 1.36 1.81 -10.73
N SER A 235 1.41 1.13 -11.88
CA SER A 235 1.57 -0.33 -11.94
C SER A 235 2.92 -0.77 -11.37
N THR A 236 4.01 -0.10 -11.76
CA THR A 236 5.35 -0.36 -11.25
C THR A 236 5.45 -0.06 -9.76
N LEU A 237 4.90 1.07 -9.32
CA LEU A 237 4.90 1.48 -7.92
C LEU A 237 4.17 0.46 -7.02
N ARG A 238 3.06 -0.12 -7.48
CA ARG A 238 2.34 -1.19 -6.74
C ARG A 238 3.21 -2.42 -6.48
N GLN A 239 4.07 -2.78 -7.44
CA GLN A 239 4.98 -3.91 -7.26
C GLN A 239 6.11 -3.56 -6.28
N LEU A 240 6.67 -2.35 -6.39
CA LEU A 240 7.69 -1.89 -5.45
C LEU A 240 7.15 -1.78 -4.02
N HIS A 241 5.90 -1.35 -3.84
CA HIS A 241 5.24 -1.34 -2.52
C HIS A 241 5.21 -2.74 -1.89
N LEU A 242 4.86 -3.77 -2.66
CA LEU A 242 4.84 -5.14 -2.16
C LEU A 242 6.25 -5.62 -1.79
N ALA A 243 7.25 -5.32 -2.63
CA ALA A 243 8.64 -5.62 -2.33
C ALA A 243 9.13 -4.92 -1.05
N ALA A 244 8.78 -3.64 -0.85
CA ALA A 244 9.11 -2.89 0.36
C ALA A 244 8.44 -3.48 1.61
N SER A 245 7.17 -3.89 1.52
CA SER A 245 6.46 -4.56 2.62
C SER A 245 7.15 -5.89 2.98
N ALA A 246 7.57 -6.68 1.99
CA ALA A 246 8.32 -7.92 2.20
C ALA A 246 9.72 -7.66 2.76
N ALA A 247 10.43 -6.63 2.27
CA ALA A 247 11.74 -6.22 2.80
C ALA A 247 11.65 -5.88 4.29
N GLY A 248 10.58 -5.17 4.70
CA GLY A 248 10.29 -4.91 6.11
C GLY A 248 10.15 -6.19 6.93
N ALA A 249 9.40 -7.18 6.44
CA ALA A 249 9.27 -8.47 7.11
C ALA A 249 10.63 -9.18 7.26
N VAL A 250 11.50 -9.11 6.25
CA VAL A 250 12.87 -9.67 6.33
C VAL A 250 13.73 -8.94 7.36
N ARG A 251 13.63 -7.60 7.46
CA ARG A 251 14.28 -6.82 8.53
C ARG A 251 13.84 -7.29 9.93
N ASN A 252 12.54 -7.61 10.08
CA ASN A 252 12.03 -8.16 11.34
C ASN A 252 12.60 -9.56 11.63
N VAL A 253 12.63 -10.45 10.62
CA VAL A 253 13.23 -11.79 10.76
C VAL A 253 14.68 -11.70 11.25
N LEU A 254 15.49 -10.79 10.71
CA LEU A 254 16.86 -10.58 11.17
C LEU A 254 16.89 -10.10 12.63
N THR A 255 16.06 -9.13 12.98
CA THR A 255 15.98 -8.56 14.34
C THR A 255 15.59 -9.61 15.37
N ASP A 256 14.52 -10.36 15.09
CA ASP A 256 14.02 -11.41 15.96
C ASP A 256 15.00 -12.60 16.05
N GLY A 257 15.60 -12.98 14.92
CA GLY A 257 16.63 -14.03 14.86
C GLY A 257 17.83 -13.70 15.73
N LEU A 258 18.34 -12.45 15.65
CA LEU A 258 19.42 -11.97 16.50
C LEU A 258 19.03 -11.96 17.99
N ALA A 259 17.83 -11.51 18.31
CA ALA A 259 17.33 -11.49 19.68
C ALA A 259 17.18 -12.91 20.23
N TYR A 260 16.63 -13.83 19.45
CA TYR A 260 16.47 -15.25 19.80
C TYR A 260 17.81 -15.92 20.08
N VAL A 261 18.79 -15.79 19.16
CA VAL A 261 20.13 -16.40 19.30
C VAL A 261 20.85 -15.90 20.55
N ARG A 262 20.69 -14.61 20.87
CA ARG A 262 21.35 -14.00 22.03
C ARG A 262 20.72 -14.38 23.39
N ARG A 263 19.42 -14.66 23.45
CA ARG A 263 18.66 -14.76 24.71
C ARG A 263 18.07 -16.14 24.98
N GLN A 264 17.69 -16.87 23.97
CA GLN A 264 16.85 -18.08 24.10
C GLN A 264 17.43 -19.33 23.46
N ALA A 265 18.21 -19.20 22.39
CA ALA A 265 18.75 -20.34 21.68
C ALA A 265 19.73 -21.13 22.56
N ARG A 266 19.61 -22.45 22.51
CA ARG A 266 20.53 -23.36 23.19
C ARG A 266 21.55 -23.88 22.18
N SER A 267 22.79 -24.12 22.63
CA SER A 267 23.78 -24.86 21.85
C SER A 267 23.29 -26.29 21.60
N ALA A 268 23.55 -26.81 20.41
CA ALA A 268 23.25 -28.22 20.12
C ALA A 268 24.15 -29.13 20.98
N ALA A 269 23.63 -30.29 21.39
CA ALA A 269 24.34 -31.22 22.28
C ALA A 269 25.70 -31.72 21.72
N HIS A 270 25.86 -31.67 20.40
CA HIS A 270 27.09 -32.03 19.70
C HIS A 270 27.95 -30.85 19.25
N SER A 271 27.53 -29.60 19.59
CA SER A 271 28.32 -28.41 19.29
C SER A 271 29.51 -28.31 20.24
N ALA A 272 30.64 -27.85 19.71
CA ALA A 272 31.81 -27.51 20.53
C ALA A 272 31.66 -26.13 21.19
N ALA A 273 30.64 -25.34 20.82
CA ALA A 273 30.39 -24.03 21.39
C ALA A 273 29.57 -24.12 22.68
N GLU A 274 29.95 -23.31 23.67
CA GLU A 274 29.22 -23.24 24.96
C GLU A 274 27.84 -22.59 24.80
N THR A 275 27.70 -21.65 23.89
CA THR A 275 26.45 -20.90 23.64
C THR A 275 26.12 -20.87 22.16
N ALA A 276 24.82 -20.74 21.83
CA ALA A 276 24.35 -20.73 20.45
C ALA A 276 24.96 -19.57 19.62
N ASN A 277 25.21 -18.42 20.22
CA ASN A 277 25.80 -17.26 19.53
C ASN A 277 27.31 -17.44 19.21
N GLN A 278 27.98 -18.44 19.82
CA GLN A 278 29.35 -18.82 19.51
C GLN A 278 29.45 -19.98 18.53
N ASP A 279 28.32 -20.64 18.22
CA ASP A 279 28.27 -21.75 17.28
C ASP A 279 28.46 -21.24 15.84
N PRO A 280 29.49 -21.70 15.10
CA PRO A 280 29.78 -21.21 13.75
C PRO A 280 28.65 -21.46 12.75
N PHE A 281 27.86 -22.53 12.90
CA PHE A 281 26.72 -22.79 12.03
C PHE A 281 25.57 -21.80 12.29
N VAL A 282 25.33 -21.44 13.56
CA VAL A 282 24.35 -20.40 13.91
C VAL A 282 24.80 -19.04 13.38
N GLN A 283 26.09 -18.72 13.53
CA GLN A 283 26.67 -17.47 13.00
C GLN A 283 26.55 -17.42 11.46
N GLN A 284 26.79 -18.54 10.77
CA GLN A 284 26.62 -18.61 9.33
C GLN A 284 25.18 -18.31 8.91
N VAL A 285 24.17 -18.94 9.53
CA VAL A 285 22.76 -18.72 9.20
C VAL A 285 22.36 -17.26 9.43
N ILE A 286 22.76 -16.67 10.56
CA ILE A 286 22.48 -15.25 10.85
C ILE A 286 23.19 -14.34 9.84
N GLY A 287 24.44 -14.67 9.47
CA GLY A 287 25.20 -13.95 8.45
C GLY A 287 24.51 -13.98 7.08
N GLU A 288 23.99 -15.13 6.67
CA GLU A 288 23.23 -15.27 5.43
C GLU A 288 21.93 -14.46 5.44
N ILE A 289 21.17 -14.48 6.55
CA ILE A 289 19.96 -13.65 6.71
C ILE A 289 20.33 -12.16 6.62
N ALA A 290 21.40 -11.73 7.28
CA ALA A 290 21.86 -10.35 7.27
C ALA A 290 22.29 -9.88 5.87
N ALA A 291 23.04 -10.71 5.15
CA ALA A 291 23.49 -10.42 3.78
C ALA A 291 22.30 -10.32 2.82
N ASN A 292 21.34 -11.23 2.92
CA ASN A 292 20.13 -11.20 2.11
C ASN A 292 19.26 -9.98 2.44
N SER A 293 19.07 -9.64 3.73
CA SER A 293 18.35 -8.44 4.14
C SER A 293 18.97 -7.18 3.54
N PHE A 294 20.30 -7.05 3.61
CA PHE A 294 21.01 -5.92 3.01
C PHE A 294 20.84 -5.85 1.48
N ALA A 295 20.93 -6.99 0.80
CA ALA A 295 20.77 -7.04 -0.66
C ALA A 295 19.34 -6.62 -1.08
N ILE A 296 18.31 -7.11 -0.38
CA ILE A 296 16.90 -6.77 -0.62
C ILE A 296 16.67 -5.26 -0.37
N ASP A 297 17.12 -4.73 0.76
CA ASP A 297 16.99 -3.32 1.10
C ASP A 297 17.67 -2.43 0.05
N THR A 298 18.86 -2.81 -0.41
CA THR A 298 19.60 -2.07 -1.44
C THR A 298 18.85 -2.08 -2.77
N ALA A 299 18.30 -3.22 -3.18
CA ALA A 299 17.54 -3.34 -4.42
C ALA A 299 16.25 -2.50 -4.37
N VAL A 300 15.51 -2.56 -3.26
CA VAL A 300 14.28 -1.78 -3.04
C VAL A 300 14.58 -0.28 -3.05
N ALA A 301 15.63 0.17 -2.36
CA ALA A 301 16.05 1.57 -2.34
C ALA A 301 16.46 2.07 -3.75
N ALA A 302 17.22 1.26 -4.51
CA ALA A 302 17.60 1.60 -5.88
C ALA A 302 16.38 1.72 -6.81
N ALA A 303 15.39 0.85 -6.66
CA ALA A 303 14.15 0.91 -7.42
C ALA A 303 13.31 2.15 -7.05
N ALA A 304 13.27 2.53 -5.77
CA ALA A 304 12.60 3.75 -5.32
C ALA A 304 13.20 5.01 -5.95
N VAL A 305 14.54 5.10 -5.99
CA VAL A 305 15.25 6.21 -6.67
C VAL A 305 14.96 6.23 -8.18
N ALA A 306 14.83 5.07 -8.82
CA ALA A 306 14.46 5.02 -10.23
C ALA A 306 13.03 5.55 -10.47
N LEU A 307 12.08 5.25 -9.58
CA LEU A 307 10.72 5.81 -9.64
C LEU A 307 10.69 7.32 -9.32
N ASP A 308 11.54 7.83 -8.43
CA ASP A 308 11.67 9.28 -8.21
C ASP A 308 12.13 10.01 -9.49
N ARG A 309 13.03 9.40 -10.29
CA ARG A 309 13.41 9.94 -11.61
C ARG A 309 12.23 9.96 -12.58
N THR A 310 11.37 8.93 -12.54
CA THR A 310 10.15 8.91 -13.36
C THR A 310 9.21 10.06 -12.97
N VAL A 311 9.01 10.31 -11.68
CA VAL A 311 8.21 11.46 -11.20
C VAL A 311 8.82 12.79 -11.66
N ALA A 312 10.15 12.93 -11.61
CA ALA A 312 10.83 14.11 -12.10
C ALA A 312 10.66 14.31 -13.62
N ALA A 313 10.65 13.23 -14.41
CA ALA A 313 10.39 13.27 -15.85
C ALA A 313 8.95 13.73 -16.15
N PHE A 314 7.95 13.25 -15.40
CA PHE A 314 6.57 13.77 -15.50
C PHE A 314 6.52 15.28 -15.26
N GLY A 315 7.29 15.79 -14.31
CA GLY A 315 7.37 17.24 -14.03
C GLY A 315 7.94 18.08 -15.17
N LYS A 316 8.71 17.48 -16.10
CA LYS A 316 9.25 18.16 -17.30
C LYS A 316 8.28 18.11 -18.49
N GLY A 317 7.40 17.11 -18.55
CA GLY A 317 6.41 16.95 -19.61
C GLY A 317 6.95 16.43 -20.94
N ASP A 318 8.19 15.91 -21.00
CA ASP A 318 8.76 15.28 -22.20
C ASP A 318 8.38 13.79 -22.21
N GLU A 319 7.53 13.39 -23.15
CA GLU A 319 6.98 12.03 -23.23
C GLU A 319 8.07 10.97 -23.46
N ALA A 320 9.08 11.26 -24.26
CA ALA A 320 10.18 10.33 -24.52
C ALA A 320 11.03 10.11 -23.25
N GLU A 321 11.33 11.18 -22.50
CA GLU A 321 12.04 11.09 -21.22
C GLU A 321 11.22 10.31 -20.18
N ILE A 322 9.89 10.53 -20.15
CA ILE A 322 8.98 9.77 -19.28
C ILE A 322 9.00 8.29 -19.63
N GLU A 323 8.90 7.92 -20.90
CA GLU A 323 8.92 6.52 -21.34
C GLU A 323 10.23 5.83 -20.99
N GLU A 324 11.38 6.48 -21.22
CA GLU A 324 12.70 5.95 -20.84
C GLU A 324 12.78 5.71 -19.33
N ALA A 325 12.36 6.67 -18.53
CA ALA A 325 12.34 6.57 -17.08
C ALA A 325 11.38 5.48 -16.58
N LEU A 326 10.21 5.28 -17.21
CA LEU A 326 9.28 4.20 -16.92
C LEU A 326 9.92 2.83 -17.17
N VAL A 327 10.61 2.63 -18.27
CA VAL A 327 11.31 1.37 -18.57
C VAL A 327 12.40 1.12 -17.53
N ALA A 328 13.22 2.12 -17.21
CA ALA A 328 14.28 2.00 -16.22
C ALA A 328 13.75 1.64 -14.83
N SER A 329 12.66 2.29 -14.40
CA SER A 329 12.05 2.02 -13.09
C SER A 329 11.36 0.64 -13.03
N ALA A 330 10.73 0.20 -14.11
CA ALA A 330 10.15 -1.14 -14.22
C ALA A 330 11.23 -2.22 -14.13
N LEU A 331 12.36 -2.06 -14.82
CA LEU A 331 13.50 -2.98 -14.74
C LEU A 331 14.13 -3.01 -13.34
N ALA A 332 14.27 -1.84 -12.69
CA ALA A 332 14.78 -1.76 -11.33
C ALA A 332 13.84 -2.47 -10.36
N THR A 333 12.52 -2.27 -10.48
CA THR A 333 11.49 -2.91 -9.64
C THR A 333 11.45 -4.43 -9.88
N ALA A 334 11.58 -4.90 -11.12
CA ALA A 334 11.61 -6.33 -11.41
C ALA A 334 12.78 -7.07 -10.73
N ARG A 335 13.88 -6.36 -10.44
CA ARG A 335 15.04 -6.93 -9.70
C ARG A 335 14.79 -7.05 -8.20
N THR A 336 13.69 -6.52 -7.67
CA THR A 336 13.30 -6.65 -6.26
C THR A 336 12.41 -7.86 -6.01
N GLN A 337 11.92 -8.51 -7.07
CA GLN A 337 11.06 -9.70 -7.02
C GLN A 337 11.91 -10.98 -6.99
#